data_099e526405d5b6cc7a7e5a404df37dfd
#
_entry.id   099e526405d5b6cc7a7e5a404df37dfd
#
_cell.length_a   1.000
_cell.length_b   1.000
_cell.length_c   1.000
_cell.angle_alpha   90.00
_cell.angle_beta   90.00
_cell.angle_gamma   90.00
#
_symmetry.space_group_name_H-M   'P 1'
#
loop_
_entity.id
_entity.type
_entity.pdbx_description
1 polymer ?
#
loop_
_entity_poly.entity_id
_entity_poly.type
_entity_poly.pdbx_seq_one_letter_code
_entity_poly.pdbx_strand_id
1 'polypeptide(L)'
;MEPLQSTLLAHLGQVPDFRKARGQRFAWAYLLALVAAAVAAGQTTVFTMSAWAEQHAAELIAMLQPACPRIPSAATWRRLVVHIDIAALEQQVAVHNQTLDAADPTIGSVAMRNGQIFRGQAVDGKDVRGASAHGEHTFLVSLVRHEHAYVLGQAAVAV
;
A
#
# COMPACT_ATOMS: atom_id res chain seq x y z
N MET A 1 -10.19 -12.02 16.83
CA MET A 1 -9.29 -11.79 15.69
C MET A 1 -9.90 -10.64 14.88
N GLU A 2 -9.36 -9.43 15.00
CA GLU A 2 -9.84 -8.31 14.18
C GLU A 2 -9.61 -8.62 12.71
N PRO A 3 -10.54 -8.32 11.82
CA PRO A 3 -10.36 -8.58 10.40
C PRO A 3 -9.17 -7.76 9.87
N LEU A 4 -8.30 -8.41 9.08
CA LEU A 4 -7.11 -7.82 8.43
C LEU A 4 -7.38 -6.47 7.75
N GLN A 5 -8.61 -6.26 7.28
CA GLN A 5 -9.07 -5.04 6.65
C GLN A 5 -9.16 -3.86 7.63
N SER A 6 -9.57 -4.09 8.89
CA SER A 6 -9.66 -3.02 9.89
C SER A 6 -8.28 -2.48 10.27
N THR A 7 -7.27 -3.35 10.31
CA THR A 7 -5.88 -2.94 10.61
C THR A 7 -5.25 -2.14 9.47
N LEU A 8 -5.42 -2.55 8.20
CA LEU A 8 -4.89 -1.79 7.06
C LEU A 8 -5.53 -0.40 6.97
N LEU A 9 -6.87 -0.31 7.09
CA LEU A 9 -7.58 0.97 7.07
C LEU A 9 -7.13 1.90 8.20
N ALA A 10 -6.84 1.36 9.39
CA ALA A 10 -6.32 2.13 10.51
C ALA A 10 -4.93 2.72 10.20
N HIS A 11 -4.03 1.94 9.61
CA HIS A 11 -2.71 2.42 9.19
C HIS A 11 -2.81 3.45 8.06
N LEU A 12 -3.63 3.21 7.04
CA LEU A 12 -3.87 4.18 5.97
C LEU A 12 -4.44 5.51 6.50
N GLY A 13 -5.23 5.47 7.56
CA GLY A 13 -5.75 6.66 8.23
C GLY A 13 -4.69 7.53 8.90
N GLN A 14 -3.48 7.00 9.13
CA GLN A 14 -2.35 7.76 9.70
C GLN A 14 -1.55 8.55 8.63
N VAL A 15 -1.76 8.27 7.35
CA VAL A 15 -1.15 9.04 6.27
C VAL A 15 -1.69 10.48 6.30
N PRO A 16 -0.84 11.52 6.21
CA PRO A 16 -1.29 12.91 6.27
C PRO A 16 -2.32 13.24 5.19
N ASP A 17 -3.46 13.80 5.61
CA ASP A 17 -4.51 14.24 4.70
C ASP A 17 -4.29 15.70 4.27
N PHE A 18 -3.90 15.92 3.04
CA PHE A 18 -3.64 17.26 2.48
C PHE A 18 -4.92 18.10 2.26
N ARG A 19 -6.11 17.48 2.36
CA ARG A 19 -7.38 18.12 2.02
C ARG A 19 -7.84 19.07 3.11
N LYS A 20 -8.40 20.21 2.71
CA LYS A 20 -9.13 21.11 3.62
C LYS A 20 -10.46 20.46 4.07
N ALA A 21 -10.98 20.85 5.24
CA ALA A 21 -12.20 20.29 5.82
C ALA A 21 -13.39 20.23 4.84
N ARG A 22 -13.56 21.23 3.97
CA ARG A 22 -14.61 21.25 2.92
C ARG A 22 -14.44 20.18 1.83
N GLY A 23 -13.25 19.56 1.70
CA GLY A 23 -12.95 18.53 0.68
C GLY A 23 -13.06 17.09 1.19
N GLN A 24 -13.50 16.88 2.42
CA GLN A 24 -13.46 15.58 3.11
C GLN A 24 -14.78 14.79 3.02
N ARG A 25 -15.43 14.81 1.85
CA ARG A 25 -16.66 14.02 1.62
C ARG A 25 -16.45 12.52 1.81
N PHE A 26 -15.30 12.01 1.43
CA PHE A 26 -14.89 10.61 1.59
C PHE A 26 -13.86 10.51 2.70
N ALA A 27 -13.94 9.46 3.52
CA ALA A 27 -12.92 9.16 4.52
C ALA A 27 -11.55 8.99 3.84
N TRP A 28 -10.48 9.51 4.47
CA TRP A 28 -9.14 9.47 3.89
C TRP A 28 -8.65 8.04 3.66
N ALA A 29 -8.75 7.19 4.69
CA ALA A 29 -8.39 5.79 4.61
C ALA A 29 -9.13 5.04 3.49
N TYR A 30 -10.41 5.36 3.25
CA TYR A 30 -11.18 4.79 2.15
C TYR A 30 -10.59 5.14 0.79
N LEU A 31 -10.22 6.41 0.58
CA LEU A 31 -9.60 6.85 -0.68
C LEU A 31 -8.27 6.14 -0.91
N LEU A 32 -7.44 6.02 0.12
CA LEU A 32 -6.16 5.33 0.03
C LEU A 32 -6.32 3.83 -0.21
N ALA A 33 -7.31 3.20 0.42
CA ALA A 33 -7.63 1.80 0.18
C ALA A 33 -8.07 1.54 -1.26
N LEU A 34 -8.86 2.44 -1.86
CA LEU A 34 -9.22 2.34 -3.27
C LEU A 34 -8.01 2.45 -4.18
N VAL A 35 -7.07 3.37 -3.89
CA VAL A 35 -5.82 3.48 -4.66
C VAL A 35 -5.00 2.20 -4.54
N ALA A 36 -4.80 1.71 -3.32
CA ALA A 36 -4.04 0.48 -3.07
C ALA A 36 -4.67 -0.72 -3.79
N ALA A 37 -5.99 -0.87 -3.73
CA ALA A 37 -6.70 -1.94 -4.43
C ALA A 37 -6.57 -1.84 -5.96
N ALA A 38 -6.70 -0.64 -6.53
CA ALA A 38 -6.55 -0.42 -7.96
C ALA A 38 -5.13 -0.73 -8.43
N VAL A 39 -4.10 -0.30 -7.67
CA VAL A 39 -2.69 -0.62 -7.96
C VAL A 39 -2.44 -2.13 -7.87
N ALA A 40 -2.95 -2.80 -6.84
CA ALA A 40 -2.85 -4.24 -6.68
C ALA A 40 -3.54 -5.02 -7.82
N ALA A 41 -4.62 -4.45 -8.40
CA ALA A 41 -5.29 -4.95 -9.58
C ALA A 41 -4.56 -4.60 -10.91
N GLY A 42 -3.35 -4.03 -10.84
CA GLY A 42 -2.52 -3.71 -12.00
C GLY A 42 -2.91 -2.43 -12.74
N GLN A 43 -3.72 -1.56 -12.13
CA GLN A 43 -4.09 -0.30 -12.75
C GLN A 43 -2.96 0.73 -12.59
N THR A 44 -2.46 1.28 -13.69
CA THR A 44 -1.27 2.15 -13.72
C THR A 44 -1.56 3.62 -14.02
N THR A 45 -2.78 3.95 -14.39
CA THR A 45 -3.19 5.33 -14.70
C THR A 45 -4.41 5.75 -13.89
N VAL A 46 -4.55 7.03 -13.62
CA VAL A 46 -5.73 7.58 -12.90
C VAL A 46 -7.04 7.22 -13.62
N PHE A 47 -7.02 7.19 -14.95
CA PHE A 47 -8.19 6.82 -15.75
C PHE A 47 -8.57 5.36 -15.53
N THR A 48 -7.60 4.44 -15.66
CA THR A 48 -7.85 3.00 -15.47
C THR A 48 -8.21 2.67 -14.02
N MET A 49 -7.59 3.32 -13.02
CA MET A 49 -7.95 3.18 -11.60
C MET A 49 -9.40 3.57 -11.34
N SER A 50 -9.84 4.73 -11.86
CA SER A 50 -11.22 5.22 -11.68
C SER A 50 -12.23 4.29 -12.36
N ALA A 51 -11.96 3.89 -13.60
CA ALA A 51 -12.84 2.98 -14.36
C ALA A 51 -12.94 1.60 -13.70
N TRP A 52 -11.81 1.05 -13.23
CA TRP A 52 -11.77 -0.22 -12.50
C TRP A 52 -12.59 -0.15 -11.21
N ALA A 53 -12.42 0.93 -10.43
CA ALA A 53 -13.15 1.10 -9.18
C ALA A 53 -14.66 1.28 -9.40
N GLU A 54 -15.08 1.95 -10.47
CA GLU A 54 -16.50 2.05 -10.85
C GLU A 54 -17.07 0.68 -11.26
N GLN A 55 -16.30 -0.12 -12.01
CA GLN A 55 -16.70 -1.46 -12.43
C GLN A 55 -16.90 -2.40 -11.23
N HIS A 56 -16.07 -2.27 -10.17
CA HIS A 56 -16.10 -3.09 -8.96
C HIS A 56 -16.76 -2.37 -7.76
N ALA A 57 -17.60 -1.36 -8.03
CA ALA A 57 -18.15 -0.47 -7.00
C ALA A 57 -18.92 -1.23 -5.91
N ALA A 58 -19.75 -2.21 -6.29
CA ALA A 58 -20.57 -2.96 -5.35
C ALA A 58 -19.69 -3.73 -4.34
N GLU A 59 -18.67 -4.44 -4.84
CA GLU A 59 -17.76 -5.24 -4.03
C GLU A 59 -16.88 -4.36 -3.13
N LEU A 60 -16.31 -3.28 -3.68
CA LEU A 60 -15.47 -2.34 -2.93
C LEU A 60 -16.25 -1.63 -1.82
N ILE A 61 -17.48 -1.20 -2.09
CA ILE A 61 -18.35 -0.57 -1.09
C ILE A 61 -18.75 -1.59 -0.01
N ALA A 62 -19.13 -2.81 -0.40
CA ALA A 62 -19.49 -3.85 0.55
C ALA A 62 -18.30 -4.24 1.45
N MET A 63 -17.09 -4.30 0.90
CA MET A 63 -15.86 -4.64 1.61
C MET A 63 -15.39 -3.53 2.54
N LEU A 64 -15.32 -2.29 2.06
CA LEU A 64 -14.73 -1.16 2.78
C LEU A 64 -15.73 -0.40 3.66
N GLN A 65 -17.03 -0.60 3.46
CA GLN A 65 -18.14 -0.01 4.22
C GLN A 65 -17.98 1.50 4.51
N PRO A 66 -17.74 2.34 3.46
CA PRO A 66 -17.51 3.76 3.69
C PRO A 66 -18.79 4.47 4.14
N ALA A 67 -18.65 5.51 4.97
CA ALA A 67 -19.79 6.36 5.36
C ALA A 67 -20.50 7.02 4.16
N CYS A 68 -19.76 7.29 3.08
CA CYS A 68 -20.31 7.70 1.79
C CYS A 68 -20.15 6.54 0.78
N PRO A 69 -21.20 5.72 0.52
CA PRO A 69 -21.13 4.50 -0.29
C PRO A 69 -21.13 4.83 -1.80
N ARG A 70 -20.10 5.49 -2.26
CA ARG A 70 -19.90 5.89 -3.66
C ARG A 70 -18.42 5.80 -4.03
N ILE A 71 -18.17 5.54 -5.31
CA ILE A 71 -16.82 5.68 -5.87
C ILE A 71 -16.54 7.17 -6.15
N PRO A 72 -15.35 7.67 -5.82
CA PRO A 72 -14.95 9.04 -6.10
C PRO A 72 -14.86 9.32 -7.60
N SER A 73 -15.19 10.54 -8.03
CA SER A 73 -15.06 10.96 -9.42
C SER A 73 -13.60 10.98 -9.89
N ALA A 74 -13.36 10.87 -11.19
CA ALA A 74 -12.02 10.94 -11.80
C ALA A 74 -11.24 12.21 -11.39
N ALA A 75 -11.91 13.33 -11.17
CA ALA A 75 -11.27 14.55 -10.66
C ALA A 75 -10.77 14.40 -9.21
N THR A 76 -11.45 13.61 -8.39
CA THR A 76 -11.00 13.28 -7.02
C THR A 76 -9.79 12.36 -7.07
N TRP A 77 -9.82 11.34 -7.90
CA TRP A 77 -8.69 10.45 -8.13
C TRP A 77 -7.43 11.20 -8.58
N ARG A 78 -7.56 12.11 -9.56
CA ARG A 78 -6.44 12.91 -10.05
C ARG A 78 -5.82 13.74 -8.92
N ARG A 79 -6.65 14.46 -8.13
CA ARG A 79 -6.16 15.25 -7.00
C ARG A 79 -5.48 14.39 -5.95
N LEU A 80 -6.02 13.22 -5.67
CA LEU A 80 -5.46 12.28 -4.71
C LEU A 80 -4.06 11.84 -5.13
N VAL A 81 -3.91 11.29 -6.33
CA VAL A 81 -2.64 10.73 -6.81
C VAL A 81 -1.53 11.80 -6.93
N VAL A 82 -1.90 13.06 -7.23
CA VAL A 82 -0.92 14.15 -7.35
C VAL A 82 -0.42 14.65 -6.00
N HIS A 83 -1.22 14.56 -4.93
CA HIS A 83 -0.90 15.22 -3.66
C HIS A 83 -0.68 14.24 -2.49
N ILE A 84 -0.83 12.95 -2.72
CA ILE A 84 -0.57 11.95 -1.69
C ILE A 84 0.90 11.98 -1.28
N ASP A 85 1.16 11.93 0.02
CA ASP A 85 2.50 11.72 0.55
C ASP A 85 2.87 10.24 0.38
N ILE A 86 3.63 9.96 -0.68
CA ILE A 86 4.04 8.59 -1.03
C ILE A 86 4.92 8.00 0.06
N ALA A 87 5.85 8.77 0.62
CA ALA A 87 6.76 8.27 1.66
C ALA A 87 5.99 7.88 2.94
N ALA A 88 5.03 8.72 3.35
CA ALA A 88 4.16 8.40 4.48
C ALA A 88 3.27 7.18 4.19
N LEU A 89 2.75 7.03 2.96
CA LEU A 89 1.96 5.86 2.56
C LEU A 89 2.81 4.59 2.63
N GLU A 90 4.00 4.59 2.04
CA GLU A 90 4.93 3.46 2.06
C GLU A 90 5.28 3.05 3.49
N GLN A 91 5.56 4.04 4.36
CA GLN A 91 5.82 3.79 5.77
C GLN A 91 4.64 3.10 6.47
N GLN A 92 3.41 3.55 6.25
CA GLN A 92 2.22 2.95 6.88
C GLN A 92 1.94 1.54 6.36
N VAL A 93 2.17 1.28 5.08
CA VAL A 93 2.08 -0.07 4.50
C VAL A 93 3.16 -0.98 5.08
N ALA A 94 4.39 -0.50 5.23
CA ALA A 94 5.47 -1.26 5.85
C ALA A 94 5.15 -1.61 7.32
N VAL A 95 4.64 -0.66 8.11
CA VAL A 95 4.21 -0.89 9.50
C VAL A 95 3.09 -1.94 9.55
N HIS A 96 2.11 -1.86 8.64
CA HIS A 96 1.06 -2.86 8.54
C HIS A 96 1.63 -4.27 8.28
N ASN A 97 2.51 -4.39 7.27
CA ASN A 97 3.13 -5.67 6.92
C ASN A 97 3.99 -6.22 8.06
N GLN A 98 4.72 -5.35 8.79
CA GLN A 98 5.49 -5.75 9.97
C GLN A 98 4.57 -6.26 11.09
N THR A 99 3.41 -5.64 11.28
CA THR A 99 2.40 -6.10 12.25
C THR A 99 1.88 -7.49 11.90
N LEU A 100 1.61 -7.74 10.61
CA LEU A 100 1.20 -9.06 10.12
C LEU A 100 2.31 -10.11 10.32
N ASP A 101 3.54 -9.75 10.01
CA ASP A 101 4.71 -10.63 10.19
C ASP A 101 4.96 -10.98 11.66
N ALA A 102 4.74 -10.03 12.57
CA ALA A 102 4.87 -10.24 14.02
C ALA A 102 3.73 -11.09 14.61
N ALA A 103 2.54 -11.04 14.02
CA ALA A 103 1.36 -11.78 14.50
C ALA A 103 1.49 -13.30 14.28
N ASP A 104 2.32 -13.73 13.33
CA ASP A 104 2.61 -15.14 13.10
C ASP A 104 4.12 -15.40 13.11
N PRO A 105 4.71 -15.65 14.31
CA PRO A 105 6.14 -15.89 14.44
C PRO A 105 6.60 -17.22 13.85
N THR A 106 5.69 -18.12 13.51
CA THR A 106 6.02 -19.45 12.96
C THR A 106 6.22 -19.41 11.45
N ILE A 107 5.68 -18.41 10.81
CA ILE A 107 5.78 -18.23 9.36
C ILE A 107 7.21 -17.86 8.97
N GLY A 108 7.79 -18.62 8.05
CA GLY A 108 9.13 -18.38 7.51
C GLY A 108 10.26 -18.68 8.48
N SER A 109 10.02 -19.42 9.51
CA SER A 109 11.08 -19.83 10.44
C SER A 109 11.62 -21.22 10.10
N VAL A 110 12.95 -21.34 10.02
CA VAL A 110 13.64 -22.60 9.88
C VAL A 110 14.36 -22.91 11.18
N ALA A 111 14.00 -24.01 11.81
CA ALA A 111 14.70 -24.50 13.02
C ALA A 111 16.00 -25.21 12.60
N MET A 112 17.13 -24.74 13.11
CA MET A 112 18.41 -25.40 12.95
C MET A 112 18.55 -26.55 13.95
N ARG A 113 19.46 -27.49 13.67
CA ARG A 113 19.75 -28.64 14.56
C ARG A 113 20.17 -28.24 15.98
N ASN A 114 20.67 -27.01 16.16
CA ASN A 114 21.06 -26.45 17.46
C ASN A 114 19.92 -25.72 18.20
N GLY A 115 18.68 -25.80 17.70
CA GLY A 115 17.51 -25.14 18.27
C GLY A 115 17.37 -23.65 17.94
N GLN A 116 18.30 -23.06 17.18
CA GLN A 116 18.15 -21.68 16.72
C GLN A 116 17.08 -21.60 15.62
N ILE A 117 16.26 -20.55 15.69
CA ILE A 117 15.22 -20.26 14.71
C ILE A 117 15.69 -19.09 13.85
N PHE A 118 15.77 -19.33 12.55
CA PHE A 118 16.09 -18.30 11.57
C PHE A 118 14.84 -17.94 10.75
N ARG A 119 14.72 -16.66 10.41
CA ARG A 119 13.69 -16.17 9.50
C ARG A 119 14.33 -15.70 8.21
N GLY A 120 13.90 -16.28 7.08
CA GLY A 120 14.39 -15.93 5.76
C GLY A 120 13.90 -14.53 5.36
N GLN A 121 14.83 -13.66 4.97
CA GLN A 121 14.56 -12.36 4.35
C GLN A 121 15.33 -12.27 3.06
N ALA A 122 14.73 -11.67 2.03
CA ALA A 122 15.37 -11.37 0.77
C ALA A 122 15.46 -9.86 0.58
N VAL A 123 16.56 -9.38 0.07
CA VAL A 123 16.73 -8.00 -0.41
C VAL A 123 16.71 -8.04 -1.92
N ASP A 124 15.78 -7.32 -2.54
CA ASP A 124 15.67 -7.20 -3.98
C ASP A 124 15.81 -5.73 -4.41
N GLY A 125 16.56 -5.52 -5.48
CA GLY A 125 16.77 -4.20 -6.07
C GLY A 125 16.22 -4.16 -7.49
N LYS A 126 15.29 -3.22 -7.75
CA LYS A 126 14.68 -3.04 -9.06
C LYS A 126 14.95 -1.64 -9.62
N ASP A 127 15.44 -1.58 -10.85
CA ASP A 127 15.53 -0.32 -11.60
C ASP A 127 14.13 0.17 -11.97
N VAL A 128 13.77 1.38 -11.51
CA VAL A 128 12.47 2.00 -11.79
C VAL A 128 12.55 2.72 -13.13
N ARG A 129 12.22 2.00 -14.20
CA ARG A 129 12.19 2.55 -15.55
C ARG A 129 11.15 3.68 -15.65
N GLY A 130 11.59 4.86 -16.11
CA GLY A 130 10.76 6.04 -16.29
C GLY A 130 10.71 6.99 -15.09
N ALA A 131 11.37 6.68 -13.98
CA ALA A 131 11.55 7.62 -12.86
C ALA A 131 12.80 8.50 -13.04
N SER A 132 13.61 8.28 -14.07
CA SER A 132 14.81 9.06 -14.36
C SER A 132 14.43 10.40 -15.00
N ALA A 133 14.40 11.46 -14.19
CA ALA A 133 14.52 12.82 -14.69
C ALA A 133 16.03 13.14 -14.78
N HIS A 134 16.51 13.52 -15.97
CA HIS A 134 17.89 13.96 -16.20
C HIS A 134 19.01 12.91 -16.13
N GLY A 135 18.72 11.62 -16.42
CA GLY A 135 19.77 10.60 -16.55
C GLY A 135 20.20 9.94 -15.22
N GLU A 136 19.59 10.30 -14.12
CA GLU A 136 19.76 9.61 -12.84
C GLU A 136 18.89 8.35 -12.80
N HIS A 137 19.49 7.21 -12.45
CA HIS A 137 18.74 5.97 -12.25
C HIS A 137 18.23 5.90 -10.80
N THR A 138 16.96 5.56 -10.65
CA THR A 138 16.38 5.30 -9.34
C THR A 138 16.20 3.80 -9.17
N PHE A 139 16.85 3.24 -8.17
CA PHE A 139 16.67 1.86 -7.76
C PHE A 139 15.71 1.79 -6.57
N LEU A 140 14.80 0.87 -6.63
CA LEU A 140 13.93 0.55 -5.53
C LEU A 140 14.47 -0.70 -4.83
N VAL A 141 14.93 -0.53 -3.59
CA VAL A 141 15.43 -1.64 -2.76
C VAL A 141 14.32 -2.05 -1.82
N SER A 142 13.92 -3.31 -1.89
CA SER A 142 12.84 -3.87 -1.08
C SER A 142 13.37 -4.98 -0.17
N LEU A 143 13.01 -4.94 1.10
CA LEU A 143 13.19 -6.03 2.05
C LEU A 143 11.91 -6.85 2.09
N VAL A 144 11.99 -8.12 1.70
CA VAL A 144 10.83 -9.01 1.55
C VAL A 144 10.95 -10.21 2.46
N ARG A 145 9.86 -10.61 3.10
CA ARG A 145 9.77 -11.90 3.80
C ARG A 145 9.68 -13.04 2.77
N HIS A 146 10.56 -14.02 2.85
CA HIS A 146 10.74 -15.05 1.83
C HIS A 146 9.47 -15.88 1.55
N GLU A 147 8.70 -16.28 2.57
CA GLU A 147 7.58 -17.21 2.37
C GLU A 147 6.25 -16.55 1.99
N HIS A 148 6.00 -15.31 2.41
CA HIS A 148 4.73 -14.63 2.18
C HIS A 148 4.82 -13.41 1.27
N ALA A 149 6.01 -13.13 0.76
CA ALA A 149 6.27 -11.96 -0.09
C ALA A 149 5.81 -10.61 0.53
N TYR A 150 5.74 -10.52 1.88
CA TYR A 150 5.48 -9.25 2.53
C TYR A 150 6.68 -8.33 2.38
N VAL A 151 6.46 -7.16 1.82
CA VAL A 151 7.46 -6.10 1.81
C VAL A 151 7.50 -5.48 3.19
N LEU A 152 8.57 -5.73 3.94
CA LEU A 152 8.76 -5.23 5.31
C LEU A 152 9.32 -3.81 5.34
N GLY A 153 9.97 -3.40 4.26
CA GLY A 153 10.53 -2.07 4.08
C GLY A 153 10.96 -1.87 2.64
N GLN A 154 10.97 -0.62 2.22
CA GLN A 154 11.34 -0.23 0.87
C GLN A 154 12.04 1.12 0.90
N ALA A 155 13.07 1.30 0.08
CA ALA A 155 13.78 2.56 -0.06
C ALA A 155 14.11 2.83 -1.52
N ALA A 156 13.94 4.07 -1.95
CA ALA A 156 14.44 4.54 -3.23
C ALA A 156 15.88 5.01 -3.07
N VAL A 157 16.77 4.54 -3.94
CA VAL A 157 18.18 4.92 -3.98
C VAL A 157 18.46 5.53 -5.35
N ALA A 158 18.89 6.78 -5.36
CA ALA A 158 19.38 7.46 -6.58
C ALA A 158 20.85 7.10 -6.79
N VAL A 159 21.24 6.74 -8.02
CA VAL A 159 22.61 6.40 -8.41
C VAL A 159 22.98 7.19 -9.65
#